data_94ee2f81d2fadc40016edf6cc8b1fe6b
#
_entry.id   94ee2f81d2fadc40016edf6cc8b1fe6b
#
_cell.length_a   1.000
_cell.length_b   1.000
_cell.length_c   1.000
_cell.angle_alpha   90.00
_cell.angle_beta   90.00
_cell.angle_gamma   90.00
#
_symmetry.space_group_name_H-M   'P 1'
#
loop_
_entity.id
_entity.type
_entity.pdbx_description
1 polymer ?
#
loop_
_entity_poly.entity_id
_entity_poly.type
_entity_poly.pdbx_seq_one_letter_code
_entity_poly.pdbx_strand_id
1 'polypeptide(L)'
;MRRTSATRLAALACCFLAVGLAAGAQALHDLQQRLEQLAAGADARVGIAVVFDGRDTLTVNNDARYPMMSVVKLHQAVAVADALERRGASSDTLLDIGRDDLRPGTYSPLRDKYLGGGVRLSVAELLEYTLLLSDNNACDILFREFGGPAATDSCLRGIGLRHFAVRATEADMHRDERACYRNWTTPLEAVRLLEWLVARPSPEGGMPDFIRKTMRACRTGLDRLPAPLAGTGAVLGHKTGTGDRNAQGRIIGLNDVGFVFLPGGRRYTIAVLVRDSAESDEATARIIADVSEAVYRYAAGK
;
A
#
# COMPACT_ATOMS: atom_id res chain seq x y z
N MET A 1 39.41 13.55 46.64
CA MET A 1 38.92 14.40 45.59
C MET A 1 38.79 13.67 44.26
N ARG A 2 37.83 12.69 44.10
CA ARG A 2 37.59 11.97 42.81
C ARG A 2 36.09 11.79 42.45
N ARG A 3 35.17 12.52 43.12
CA ARG A 3 33.70 12.39 42.86
C ARG A 3 33.11 13.42 41.87
N THR A 4 33.87 14.40 41.39
CA THR A 4 33.39 15.51 40.54
C THR A 4 33.42 15.22 39.03
N SER A 5 34.19 14.23 38.57
CA SER A 5 34.28 13.88 37.12
C SER A 5 33.09 13.07 36.62
N ALA A 6 32.61 12.07 37.37
CA ALA A 6 31.52 11.18 36.94
C ALA A 6 30.18 11.92 36.85
N THR A 7 29.91 12.84 37.80
CA THR A 7 28.67 13.66 37.78
C THR A 7 28.64 14.65 36.61
N ARG A 8 29.79 15.21 36.22
CA ARG A 8 29.86 16.10 35.04
C ARG A 8 29.70 15.35 33.72
N LEU A 9 30.26 14.14 33.57
CA LEU A 9 30.06 13.29 32.41
C LEU A 9 28.60 12.84 32.28
N ALA A 10 27.95 12.45 33.36
CA ALA A 10 26.54 12.06 33.35
C ALA A 10 25.61 13.24 32.98
N ALA A 11 25.90 14.45 33.52
CA ALA A 11 25.15 15.66 33.18
C ALA A 11 25.32 16.06 31.70
N LEU A 12 26.55 15.96 31.14
CA LEU A 12 26.77 16.19 29.70
C LEU A 12 26.05 15.17 28.83
N ALA A 13 26.09 13.88 29.18
CA ALA A 13 25.40 12.83 28.43
C ALA A 13 23.86 13.02 28.45
N CYS A 14 23.29 13.42 29.60
CA CYS A 14 21.87 13.77 29.70
C CYS A 14 21.50 15.00 28.86
N CYS A 15 22.36 16.04 28.80
CA CYS A 15 22.13 17.20 27.95
C CYS A 15 22.20 16.86 26.47
N PHE A 16 23.14 16.05 26.00
CA PHE A 16 23.22 15.63 24.62
C PHE A 16 22.04 14.74 24.21
N LEU A 17 21.57 13.85 25.08
CA LEU A 17 20.36 13.05 24.87
C LEU A 17 19.11 13.93 24.77
N ALA A 18 18.96 14.90 25.65
CA ALA A 18 17.82 15.82 25.66
C ALA A 18 17.78 16.71 24.41
N VAL A 19 18.94 17.23 23.97
CA VAL A 19 19.06 18.03 22.74
C VAL A 19 18.76 17.18 21.49
N GLY A 20 19.27 15.94 21.45
CA GLY A 20 18.98 15.00 20.35
C GLY A 20 17.51 14.62 20.24
N LEU A 21 16.85 14.38 21.38
CA LEU A 21 15.40 14.08 21.42
C LEU A 21 14.56 15.29 20.99
N ALA A 22 14.94 16.51 21.41
CA ALA A 22 14.25 17.74 21.02
C ALA A 22 14.39 18.01 19.51
N ALA A 23 15.58 17.82 18.94
CA ALA A 23 15.82 17.97 17.50
C ALA A 23 15.04 16.94 16.68
N GLY A 24 14.97 15.69 17.13
CA GLY A 24 14.18 14.65 16.49
C GLY A 24 12.67 14.94 16.52
N ALA A 25 12.15 15.42 17.66
CA ALA A 25 10.74 15.82 17.77
C ALA A 25 10.41 17.02 16.89
N GLN A 26 11.31 18.01 16.76
CA GLN A 26 11.13 19.15 15.87
C GLN A 26 11.11 18.71 14.41
N ALA A 27 12.05 17.86 13.98
CA ALA A 27 12.10 17.36 12.61
C ALA A 27 10.84 16.57 12.22
N LEU A 28 10.27 15.80 13.17
CA LEU A 28 9.01 15.09 12.95
C LEU A 28 7.82 16.06 12.83
N HIS A 29 7.81 17.12 13.63
CA HIS A 29 6.81 18.17 13.56
C HIS A 29 6.87 18.94 12.24
N ASP A 30 8.07 19.28 11.77
CA ASP A 30 8.28 19.97 10.49
C ASP A 30 7.81 19.10 9.32
N LEU A 31 8.08 17.78 9.37
CA LEU A 31 7.53 16.85 8.39
C LEU A 31 6.00 16.82 8.43
N GLN A 32 5.38 16.74 9.63
CA GLN A 32 3.91 16.78 9.77
C GLN A 32 3.32 18.01 9.08
N GLN A 33 3.87 19.20 9.36
CA GLN A 33 3.42 20.45 8.74
C GLN A 33 3.59 20.43 7.21
N ARG A 34 4.71 19.87 6.71
CA ARG A 34 4.94 19.74 5.28
C ARG A 34 3.92 18.83 4.60
N LEU A 35 3.58 17.69 5.22
CA LEU A 35 2.58 16.76 4.70
C LEU A 35 1.17 17.40 4.70
N GLU A 36 0.83 18.17 5.73
CA GLU A 36 -0.44 18.91 5.81
C GLU A 36 -0.54 19.98 4.71
N GLN A 37 0.56 20.71 4.44
CA GLN A 37 0.62 21.68 3.34
C GLN A 37 0.43 21.03 1.97
N LEU A 38 1.11 19.91 1.71
CA LEU A 38 0.95 19.16 0.47
C LEU A 38 -0.49 18.65 0.28
N ALA A 39 -1.12 18.16 1.36
CA ALA A 39 -2.50 17.70 1.32
C ALA A 39 -3.51 18.84 1.11
N ALA A 40 -3.27 20.01 1.70
CA ALA A 40 -4.15 21.18 1.60
C ALA A 40 -4.03 21.92 0.26
N GLY A 41 -2.91 21.78 -0.45
CA GLY A 41 -2.65 22.45 -1.73
C GLY A 41 -3.37 21.85 -2.92
N ALA A 42 -4.04 20.70 -2.78
CA ALA A 42 -4.68 19.98 -3.87
C ALA A 42 -6.20 20.21 -3.90
N ASP A 43 -6.79 20.35 -5.09
CA ASP A 43 -8.25 20.22 -5.25
C ASP A 43 -8.67 18.75 -5.22
N ALA A 44 -8.41 18.12 -4.08
CA ALA A 44 -8.65 16.72 -3.80
C ALA A 44 -8.71 16.49 -2.28
N ARG A 45 -9.26 15.35 -1.84
CA ARG A 45 -9.03 14.92 -0.46
C ARG A 45 -7.82 13.97 -0.43
N VAL A 46 -6.71 14.45 0.14
CA VAL A 46 -5.47 13.69 0.27
C VAL A 46 -5.36 13.16 1.70
N GLY A 47 -5.23 11.85 1.84
CA GLY A 47 -5.00 11.17 3.11
C GLY A 47 -3.62 10.52 3.13
N ILE A 48 -2.88 10.72 4.21
CA ILE A 48 -1.52 10.24 4.36
C ILE A 48 -1.40 9.51 5.69
N ALA A 49 -0.68 8.40 5.70
CA ALA A 49 -0.16 7.78 6.92
C ALA A 49 1.25 7.25 6.68
N VAL A 50 2.10 7.41 7.67
CA VAL A 50 3.47 6.88 7.66
C VAL A 50 3.78 6.30 9.03
N VAL A 51 4.41 5.11 9.06
CA VAL A 51 4.98 4.55 10.28
C VAL A 51 6.48 4.33 10.07
N PHE A 52 7.30 4.96 10.89
CA PHE A 52 8.75 4.84 10.88
C PHE A 52 9.19 3.77 11.88
N ASP A 53 10.00 2.82 11.42
CA ASP A 53 10.63 1.75 12.20
C ASP A 53 9.63 0.95 13.08
N GLY A 54 8.34 0.93 12.67
CA GLY A 54 7.25 0.28 13.40
C GLY A 54 6.84 0.99 14.71
N ARG A 55 7.16 2.27 14.89
CA ARG A 55 6.98 3.02 16.15
C ARG A 55 6.32 4.38 15.93
N ASP A 56 7.03 5.30 15.28
CA ASP A 56 6.57 6.68 15.14
C ASP A 56 5.56 6.79 13.99
N THR A 57 4.40 7.34 14.27
CA THR A 57 3.29 7.42 13.32
C THR A 57 2.92 8.87 13.04
N LEU A 58 2.82 9.23 11.76
CA LEU A 58 2.24 10.47 11.28
C LEU A 58 0.99 10.19 10.46
N THR A 59 -0.02 11.04 10.57
CA THR A 59 -1.25 10.95 9.76
C THR A 59 -1.76 12.32 9.34
N VAL A 60 -2.31 12.40 8.12
CA VAL A 60 -3.04 13.57 7.62
C VAL A 60 -4.38 13.08 7.06
N ASN A 61 -5.48 13.74 7.43
CA ASN A 61 -6.84 13.41 6.97
C ASN A 61 -7.21 11.92 7.14
N ASN A 62 -6.80 11.30 8.26
CA ASN A 62 -7.04 9.88 8.53
C ASN A 62 -8.48 9.55 8.96
N ASP A 63 -9.33 10.54 9.11
CA ASP A 63 -10.74 10.46 9.50
C ASP A 63 -11.70 10.11 8.36
N ALA A 64 -11.21 10.13 7.11
CA ALA A 64 -12.02 9.91 5.92
C ALA A 64 -11.87 8.50 5.34
N ARG A 65 -12.85 8.10 4.55
CA ARG A 65 -12.85 6.86 3.78
C ARG A 65 -12.31 7.16 2.38
N TYR A 66 -11.29 6.45 1.97
CA TYR A 66 -10.67 6.57 0.65
C TYR A 66 -10.98 5.33 -0.19
N PRO A 67 -11.53 5.47 -1.43
CA PRO A 67 -11.73 4.34 -2.32
C PRO A 67 -10.38 3.70 -2.63
N MET A 68 -10.26 2.41 -2.36
CA MET A 68 -9.00 1.69 -2.50
C MET A 68 -8.56 1.55 -3.95
N MET A 69 -9.51 1.49 -4.87
CA MET A 69 -9.23 1.06 -6.23
C MET A 69 -8.41 -0.23 -6.20
N SER A 70 -7.41 -0.41 -7.05
CA SER A 70 -6.59 -1.62 -7.04
C SER A 70 -5.71 -1.85 -5.81
N VAL A 71 -5.68 -0.95 -4.82
CA VAL A 71 -5.07 -1.25 -3.50
C VAL A 71 -5.78 -2.41 -2.80
N VAL A 72 -7.06 -2.66 -3.11
CA VAL A 72 -7.83 -3.82 -2.62
C VAL A 72 -7.16 -5.16 -2.94
N LYS A 73 -6.35 -5.22 -4.01
CA LYS A 73 -5.62 -6.42 -4.44
C LYS A 73 -4.54 -6.85 -3.44
N LEU A 74 -3.95 -5.91 -2.70
CA LEU A 74 -3.08 -6.23 -1.56
C LEU A 74 -3.89 -6.90 -0.42
N HIS A 75 -5.07 -6.36 -0.12
CA HIS A 75 -5.98 -6.94 0.88
C HIS A 75 -6.38 -8.37 0.50
N GLN A 76 -6.73 -8.57 -0.77
CA GLN A 76 -7.05 -9.88 -1.33
C GLN A 76 -5.87 -10.85 -1.24
N ALA A 77 -4.67 -10.43 -1.61
CA ALA A 77 -3.48 -11.30 -1.59
C ALA A 77 -3.18 -11.82 -0.18
N VAL A 78 -3.35 -10.99 0.86
CA VAL A 78 -3.21 -11.42 2.26
C VAL A 78 -4.29 -12.44 2.63
N ALA A 79 -5.53 -12.24 2.21
CA ALA A 79 -6.62 -13.18 2.48
C ALA A 79 -6.45 -14.51 1.71
N VAL A 80 -5.93 -14.47 0.48
CA VAL A 80 -5.59 -15.68 -0.30
C VAL A 80 -4.47 -16.45 0.41
N ALA A 81 -3.43 -15.76 0.89
CA ALA A 81 -2.34 -16.39 1.64
C ALA A 81 -2.84 -17.11 2.89
N ASP A 82 -3.68 -16.46 3.69
CA ASP A 82 -4.31 -17.04 4.87
C ASP A 82 -5.23 -18.23 4.52
N ALA A 83 -5.98 -18.16 3.43
CA ALA A 83 -6.83 -19.23 2.96
C ALA A 83 -6.04 -20.46 2.49
N LEU A 84 -4.91 -20.26 1.80
CA LEU A 84 -4.00 -21.35 1.43
C LEU A 84 -3.41 -22.02 2.67
N GLU A 85 -2.91 -21.25 3.64
CA GLU A 85 -2.38 -21.76 4.90
C GLU A 85 -3.41 -22.61 5.65
N ARG A 86 -4.65 -22.10 5.81
CA ARG A 86 -5.73 -22.85 6.49
C ARG A 86 -6.15 -24.11 5.75
N ARG A 87 -6.05 -24.17 4.44
CA ARG A 87 -6.38 -25.34 3.62
C ARG A 87 -5.21 -26.33 3.48
N GLY A 88 -4.02 -25.99 3.99
CA GLY A 88 -2.81 -26.77 3.73
C GLY A 88 -2.47 -26.86 2.23
N ALA A 89 -2.87 -25.84 1.44
CA ALA A 89 -2.71 -25.82 0.00
C ALA A 89 -1.48 -24.99 -0.41
N SER A 90 -0.83 -25.39 -1.50
CA SER A 90 0.30 -24.66 -2.11
C SER A 90 -0.20 -23.52 -2.98
N SER A 91 0.62 -22.46 -3.08
CA SER A 91 0.45 -21.43 -4.10
C SER A 91 0.63 -21.95 -5.54
N ASP A 92 1.21 -23.15 -5.71
CA ASP A 92 1.32 -23.83 -7.01
C ASP A 92 0.02 -24.54 -7.43
N THR A 93 -1.02 -24.50 -6.58
CA THR A 93 -2.35 -25.03 -6.92
C THR A 93 -2.84 -24.40 -8.21
N LEU A 94 -3.13 -25.23 -9.21
CA LEU A 94 -3.56 -24.79 -10.54
C LEU A 94 -5.07 -24.56 -10.54
N LEU A 95 -5.45 -23.41 -11.12
CA LEU A 95 -6.85 -23.03 -11.39
C LEU A 95 -7.12 -23.07 -12.89
N ASP A 96 -8.27 -23.57 -13.28
CA ASP A 96 -8.73 -23.54 -14.66
C ASP A 96 -9.28 -22.16 -15.00
N ILE A 97 -8.75 -21.54 -16.04
CA ILE A 97 -9.12 -20.22 -16.53
C ILE A 97 -9.90 -20.37 -17.83
N GLY A 98 -11.19 -20.22 -17.74
CA GLY A 98 -12.09 -20.29 -18.89
C GLY A 98 -12.13 -18.96 -19.67
N ARG A 99 -12.78 -19.01 -20.83
CA ARG A 99 -12.98 -17.80 -21.64
C ARG A 99 -13.80 -16.73 -20.91
N ASP A 100 -14.79 -17.16 -20.13
CA ASP A 100 -15.70 -16.26 -19.40
C ASP A 100 -15.02 -15.56 -18.21
N ASP A 101 -13.87 -16.07 -17.76
CA ASP A 101 -13.04 -15.43 -16.75
C ASP A 101 -12.26 -14.24 -17.29
N LEU A 102 -12.06 -14.19 -18.62
CA LEU A 102 -11.26 -13.18 -19.30
C LEU A 102 -12.17 -12.11 -19.92
N ARG A 103 -12.86 -11.34 -19.06
CA ARG A 103 -13.84 -10.35 -19.47
C ARG A 103 -13.22 -9.25 -20.32
N PRO A 104 -13.87 -8.86 -21.43
CA PRO A 104 -13.47 -7.70 -22.22
C PRO A 104 -13.79 -6.39 -21.48
N GLY A 105 -13.25 -5.27 -21.97
CA GLY A 105 -13.58 -3.94 -21.49
C GLY A 105 -12.90 -3.51 -20.19
N THR A 106 -12.19 -4.40 -19.51
CA THR A 106 -11.40 -4.07 -18.32
C THR A 106 -9.90 -4.23 -18.57
N TYR A 107 -9.08 -3.57 -17.75
CA TYR A 107 -7.62 -3.71 -17.83
C TYR A 107 -7.19 -5.12 -17.40
N SER A 108 -6.60 -5.89 -18.31
CA SER A 108 -6.17 -7.26 -18.03
C SER A 108 -5.07 -7.75 -18.96
N PRO A 109 -3.80 -7.59 -18.61
CA PRO A 109 -2.68 -8.24 -19.30
C PRO A 109 -2.81 -9.76 -19.38
N LEU A 110 -3.47 -10.40 -18.40
CA LEU A 110 -3.80 -11.82 -18.42
C LEU A 110 -4.67 -12.17 -19.64
N ARG A 111 -5.77 -11.45 -19.83
CA ARG A 111 -6.66 -11.66 -20.99
C ARG A 111 -5.89 -11.42 -22.30
N ASP A 112 -5.09 -10.36 -22.36
CA ASP A 112 -4.37 -9.99 -23.58
C ASP A 112 -3.34 -11.06 -23.98
N LYS A 113 -2.81 -11.80 -23.01
CA LYS A 113 -1.93 -12.94 -23.25
C LYS A 113 -2.69 -14.22 -23.64
N TYR A 114 -3.87 -14.46 -23.08
CA TYR A 114 -4.62 -15.72 -23.23
C TYR A 114 -6.02 -15.49 -23.81
N LEU A 115 -6.11 -14.87 -24.98
CA LEU A 115 -7.35 -14.40 -25.63
C LEU A 115 -8.49 -15.45 -25.73
N GLY A 116 -8.17 -16.73 -25.76
CA GLY A 116 -9.15 -17.83 -25.86
C GLY A 116 -9.55 -18.47 -24.54
N GLY A 117 -8.87 -18.16 -23.43
CA GLY A 117 -8.97 -18.96 -22.21
C GLY A 117 -8.46 -20.39 -22.39
N GLY A 118 -8.96 -21.32 -21.58
CA GLY A 118 -8.59 -22.74 -21.66
C GLY A 118 -7.16 -23.02 -21.17
N VAL A 119 -6.65 -22.18 -20.26
CA VAL A 119 -5.33 -22.33 -19.65
C VAL A 119 -5.46 -22.64 -18.15
N ARG A 120 -4.43 -23.25 -17.61
CA ARG A 120 -4.30 -23.49 -16.17
C ARG A 120 -3.16 -22.65 -15.63
N LEU A 121 -3.43 -21.86 -14.59
CA LEU A 121 -2.45 -21.02 -13.93
C LEU A 121 -2.46 -21.30 -12.44
N SER A 122 -1.29 -21.22 -11.82
CA SER A 122 -1.16 -21.33 -10.38
C SER A 122 -1.73 -20.11 -9.66
N VAL A 123 -2.08 -20.27 -8.41
CA VAL A 123 -2.49 -19.14 -7.54
C VAL A 123 -1.36 -18.12 -7.46
N ALA A 124 -0.08 -18.57 -7.43
CA ALA A 124 1.08 -17.68 -7.44
C ALA A 124 1.10 -16.81 -8.71
N GLU A 125 0.94 -17.40 -9.90
CA GLU A 125 0.90 -16.65 -11.17
C GLU A 125 -0.26 -15.63 -11.20
N LEU A 126 -1.44 -16.00 -10.70
CA LEU A 126 -2.57 -15.05 -10.62
C LEU A 126 -2.30 -13.91 -9.63
N LEU A 127 -1.63 -14.19 -8.49
CA LEU A 127 -1.19 -13.16 -7.55
C LEU A 127 -0.13 -12.23 -8.16
N GLU A 128 0.77 -12.75 -8.99
CA GLU A 128 1.72 -11.93 -9.75
C GLU A 128 0.99 -10.99 -10.72
N TYR A 129 0.06 -11.50 -11.53
CA TYR A 129 -0.77 -10.64 -12.38
C TYR A 129 -1.49 -9.55 -11.58
N THR A 130 -2.01 -9.91 -10.41
CA THR A 130 -2.80 -9.02 -9.55
C THR A 130 -1.94 -7.94 -8.89
N LEU A 131 -0.80 -8.31 -8.30
CA LEU A 131 0.04 -7.38 -7.53
C LEU A 131 1.05 -6.63 -8.40
N LEU A 132 1.67 -7.33 -9.37
CA LEU A 132 2.73 -6.78 -10.21
C LEU A 132 2.17 -5.87 -11.32
N LEU A 133 1.10 -6.33 -11.99
CA LEU A 133 0.51 -5.70 -13.16
C LEU A 133 -0.86 -5.09 -12.88
N SER A 134 -1.42 -5.32 -11.70
CA SER A 134 -2.75 -4.82 -11.32
C SER A 134 -3.91 -5.37 -12.18
N ASP A 135 -3.81 -6.61 -12.66
CA ASP A 135 -4.78 -7.28 -13.52
C ASP A 135 -6.15 -7.44 -12.84
N ASN A 136 -7.22 -7.02 -13.51
CA ASN A 136 -8.57 -7.05 -12.97
C ASN A 136 -9.22 -8.45 -13.09
N ASN A 137 -9.01 -9.16 -14.21
CA ASN A 137 -9.56 -10.50 -14.35
C ASN A 137 -8.89 -11.50 -13.41
N ALA A 138 -7.56 -11.42 -13.22
CA ALA A 138 -6.85 -12.23 -12.23
C ALA A 138 -7.38 -11.97 -10.82
N CYS A 139 -7.67 -10.72 -10.47
CA CYS A 139 -8.29 -10.36 -9.20
C CYS A 139 -9.67 -11.02 -9.03
N ASP A 140 -10.53 -10.93 -10.03
CA ASP A 140 -11.88 -11.52 -9.95
C ASP A 140 -11.86 -13.05 -9.92
N ILE A 141 -10.92 -13.70 -10.61
CA ILE A 141 -10.69 -15.14 -10.53
C ILE A 141 -10.32 -15.53 -9.08
N LEU A 142 -9.36 -14.81 -8.47
CA LEU A 142 -8.98 -15.05 -7.08
C LEU A 142 -10.14 -14.78 -6.10
N PHE A 143 -10.96 -13.76 -6.32
CA PHE A 143 -12.18 -13.56 -5.52
C PHE A 143 -13.13 -14.76 -5.64
N ARG A 144 -13.39 -15.25 -6.84
CA ARG A 144 -14.25 -16.43 -7.06
C ARG A 144 -13.73 -17.64 -6.28
N GLU A 145 -12.46 -17.95 -6.37
CA GLU A 145 -11.85 -19.16 -5.79
C GLU A 145 -11.69 -19.10 -4.26
N PHE A 146 -11.53 -17.88 -3.69
CA PHE A 146 -11.23 -17.68 -2.29
C PHE A 146 -12.35 -17.00 -1.49
N GLY A 147 -13.61 -17.09 -1.96
CA GLY A 147 -14.80 -16.68 -1.21
C GLY A 147 -15.17 -15.20 -1.31
N GLY A 148 -14.58 -14.49 -2.29
CA GLY A 148 -15.00 -13.15 -2.67
C GLY A 148 -14.60 -12.02 -1.73
N PRO A 149 -15.16 -10.83 -1.97
CA PRO A 149 -14.94 -9.65 -1.13
C PRO A 149 -15.26 -9.88 0.36
N ALA A 150 -16.31 -10.63 0.67
CA ALA A 150 -16.74 -10.90 2.05
C ALA A 150 -15.74 -11.75 2.84
N ALA A 151 -15.16 -12.76 2.19
CA ALA A 151 -14.12 -13.59 2.82
C ALA A 151 -12.84 -12.79 3.07
N THR A 152 -12.45 -11.93 2.11
CA THR A 152 -11.34 -11.00 2.27
C THR A 152 -11.56 -10.04 3.44
N ASP A 153 -12.71 -9.39 3.52
CA ASP A 153 -13.08 -8.49 4.64
C ASP A 153 -13.01 -9.22 5.99
N SER A 154 -13.58 -10.43 6.05
CA SER A 154 -13.59 -11.24 7.27
C SER A 154 -12.19 -11.65 7.72
N CYS A 155 -11.34 -12.10 6.80
CA CYS A 155 -9.95 -12.47 7.07
C CYS A 155 -9.18 -11.29 7.68
N LEU A 156 -9.26 -10.11 7.05
CA LEU A 156 -8.54 -8.93 7.51
C LEU A 156 -9.04 -8.40 8.86
N ARG A 157 -10.34 -8.55 9.15
CA ARG A 157 -10.86 -8.30 10.51
C ARG A 157 -10.29 -9.29 11.52
N GLY A 158 -10.07 -10.53 11.11
CA GLY A 158 -9.43 -11.57 11.94
C GLY A 158 -8.01 -11.20 12.35
N ILE A 159 -7.24 -10.54 11.48
CA ILE A 159 -5.88 -10.07 11.80
C ILE A 159 -5.84 -8.68 12.49
N GLY A 160 -6.99 -8.12 12.85
CA GLY A 160 -7.09 -6.92 13.68
C GLY A 160 -7.42 -5.62 12.96
N LEU A 161 -7.59 -5.62 11.64
CA LEU A 161 -7.98 -4.41 10.91
C LEU A 161 -9.45 -4.04 11.17
N ARG A 162 -9.78 -2.73 11.22
CA ARG A 162 -11.12 -2.24 11.59
C ARG A 162 -11.66 -1.16 10.65
N HIS A 163 -10.83 -0.22 10.18
CA HIS A 163 -11.25 0.97 9.44
C HIS A 163 -11.09 0.80 7.92
N PHE A 164 -11.74 -0.25 7.38
CA PHE A 164 -11.77 -0.57 5.95
C PHE A 164 -13.06 -1.31 5.61
N ALA A 165 -13.34 -1.48 4.32
CA ALA A 165 -14.34 -2.41 3.81
C ALA A 165 -13.93 -2.94 2.44
N VAL A 166 -14.15 -4.24 2.22
CA VAL A 166 -14.06 -4.90 0.91
C VAL A 166 -15.43 -5.47 0.59
N ARG A 167 -16.11 -4.90 -0.43
CA ARG A 167 -17.53 -5.19 -0.73
C ARG A 167 -17.82 -5.42 -2.22
N ALA A 168 -16.88 -5.12 -3.10
CA ALA A 168 -17.06 -5.15 -4.54
C ALA A 168 -15.90 -5.88 -5.21
N THR A 169 -16.21 -6.61 -6.28
CA THR A 169 -15.24 -7.17 -7.21
C THR A 169 -14.80 -6.11 -8.23
N GLU A 170 -13.78 -6.41 -9.06
CA GLU A 170 -13.40 -5.52 -10.17
C GLU A 170 -14.54 -5.38 -11.19
N ALA A 171 -15.29 -6.48 -11.43
CA ALA A 171 -16.47 -6.45 -12.30
C ALA A 171 -17.60 -5.55 -11.75
N ASP A 172 -17.79 -5.53 -10.42
CA ASP A 172 -18.80 -4.63 -9.83
C ASP A 172 -18.39 -3.18 -9.99
N MET A 173 -17.11 -2.86 -9.74
CA MET A 173 -16.56 -1.50 -9.87
C MET A 173 -16.60 -1.01 -11.33
N HIS A 174 -16.35 -1.91 -12.29
CA HIS A 174 -16.45 -1.58 -13.71
C HIS A 174 -17.90 -1.32 -14.17
N ARG A 175 -18.87 -2.02 -13.57
CA ARG A 175 -20.30 -1.88 -13.93
C ARG A 175 -20.96 -0.64 -13.33
N ASP A 176 -20.56 -0.25 -12.12
CA ASP A 176 -21.10 0.90 -11.39
C ASP A 176 -19.96 1.63 -10.66
N GLU A 177 -19.68 2.86 -11.09
CA GLU A 177 -18.64 3.70 -10.47
C GLU A 177 -18.82 3.87 -8.96
N ARG A 178 -20.07 3.85 -8.47
CA ARG A 178 -20.37 3.94 -7.02
C ARG A 178 -19.87 2.74 -6.25
N ALA A 179 -19.69 1.59 -6.91
CA ALA A 179 -19.09 0.41 -6.29
C ALA A 179 -17.61 0.62 -5.91
N CYS A 180 -16.90 1.54 -6.59
CA CYS A 180 -15.53 1.91 -6.24
C CYS A 180 -15.42 2.45 -4.80
N TYR A 181 -16.41 3.22 -4.35
CA TYR A 181 -16.46 3.77 -2.98
C TYR A 181 -16.86 2.74 -1.92
N ARG A 182 -17.31 1.55 -2.30
CA ARG A 182 -17.65 0.46 -1.37
C ARG A 182 -16.41 -0.31 -0.89
N ASN A 183 -15.32 -0.30 -1.68
CA ASN A 183 -14.01 -0.75 -1.27
C ASN A 183 -13.21 0.45 -0.76
N TRP A 184 -13.13 0.61 0.55
CA TRP A 184 -12.48 1.78 1.14
C TRP A 184 -11.57 1.39 2.32
N THR A 185 -10.60 2.23 2.58
CA THR A 185 -9.73 2.17 3.76
C THR A 185 -9.45 3.58 4.28
N THR A 186 -8.90 3.68 5.50
CA THR A 186 -8.22 4.89 5.96
C THR A 186 -6.71 4.76 5.72
N PRO A 187 -5.95 5.87 5.61
CA PRO A 187 -4.51 5.81 5.40
C PRO A 187 -3.79 4.95 6.45
N LEU A 188 -4.10 5.16 7.72
CA LEU A 188 -3.46 4.41 8.81
C LEU A 188 -3.83 2.92 8.77
N GLU A 189 -5.04 2.57 8.34
CA GLU A 189 -5.42 1.16 8.25
C GLU A 189 -4.69 0.45 7.11
N ALA A 190 -4.45 1.13 5.98
CA ALA A 190 -3.62 0.60 4.90
C ALA A 190 -2.17 0.38 5.39
N VAL A 191 -1.62 1.32 6.16
CA VAL A 191 -0.28 1.18 6.76
C VAL A 191 -0.24 0.04 7.79
N ARG A 192 -1.28 -0.17 8.58
CA ARG A 192 -1.36 -1.31 9.52
C ARG A 192 -1.30 -2.66 8.81
N LEU A 193 -1.94 -2.78 7.65
CA LEU A 193 -1.82 -3.98 6.82
C LEU A 193 -0.38 -4.19 6.33
N LEU A 194 0.29 -3.11 5.90
CA LEU A 194 1.70 -3.16 5.48
C LEU A 194 2.63 -3.52 6.65
N GLU A 195 2.43 -2.92 7.82
CA GLU A 195 3.20 -3.25 9.04
C GLU A 195 3.01 -4.73 9.43
N TRP A 196 1.77 -5.22 9.40
CA TRP A 196 1.49 -6.63 9.62
C TRP A 196 2.24 -7.53 8.62
N LEU A 197 2.23 -7.18 7.33
CA LEU A 197 2.91 -7.94 6.28
C LEU A 197 4.44 -7.90 6.44
N VAL A 198 5.02 -6.75 6.77
CA VAL A 198 6.47 -6.56 6.92
C VAL A 198 6.99 -7.21 8.21
N ALA A 199 6.23 -7.13 9.29
CA ALA A 199 6.62 -7.71 10.58
C ALA A 199 6.42 -9.23 10.66
N ARG A 200 5.59 -9.81 9.76
CA ARG A 200 5.28 -11.23 9.82
C ARG A 200 6.50 -12.06 9.42
N PRO A 201 7.03 -12.90 10.34
CA PRO A 201 8.06 -13.86 10.00
C PRO A 201 7.55 -14.79 8.90
N SER A 202 8.39 -15.07 7.93
CA SER A 202 8.07 -16.01 6.86
C SER A 202 9.33 -16.76 6.47
N PRO A 203 9.29 -18.08 6.37
CA PRO A 203 10.40 -18.81 5.75
C PRO A 203 10.60 -18.31 4.32
N GLU A 204 11.77 -18.50 3.79
CA GLU A 204 12.04 -18.22 2.37
C GLU A 204 11.04 -18.99 1.50
N GLY A 205 10.37 -18.29 0.58
CA GLY A 205 9.31 -18.85 -0.27
C GLY A 205 7.94 -18.98 0.39
N GLY A 206 7.76 -18.61 1.66
CA GLY A 206 6.42 -18.54 2.27
C GLY A 206 5.59 -17.39 1.71
N MET A 207 4.26 -17.48 1.81
CA MET A 207 3.33 -16.51 1.19
C MET A 207 3.58 -15.05 1.59
N PRO A 208 3.86 -14.68 2.86
CA PRO A 208 4.18 -13.28 3.18
C PRO A 208 5.46 -12.79 2.48
N ASP A 209 6.48 -13.65 2.34
CA ASP A 209 7.70 -13.33 1.60
C ASP A 209 7.43 -13.18 0.09
N PHE A 210 6.64 -14.08 -0.49
CA PHE A 210 6.18 -14.00 -1.87
C PHE A 210 5.45 -12.68 -2.15
N ILE A 211 4.50 -12.27 -1.31
CA ILE A 211 3.77 -11.00 -1.47
C ILE A 211 4.75 -9.82 -1.41
N ARG A 212 5.67 -9.79 -0.43
CA ARG A 212 6.68 -8.72 -0.34
C ARG A 212 7.58 -8.66 -1.56
N LYS A 213 8.05 -9.81 -2.08
CA LYS A 213 8.88 -9.90 -3.30
C LYS A 213 8.12 -9.39 -4.52
N THR A 214 6.86 -9.81 -4.69
CA THR A 214 6.01 -9.38 -5.81
C THR A 214 5.72 -7.88 -5.75
N MET A 215 5.43 -7.32 -4.58
CA MET A 215 5.26 -5.86 -4.42
C MET A 215 6.53 -5.07 -4.75
N ARG A 216 7.72 -5.61 -4.48
CA ARG A 216 9.00 -4.97 -4.86
C ARG A 216 9.24 -4.96 -6.36
N ALA A 217 8.63 -5.87 -7.10
CA ALA A 217 8.70 -5.95 -8.55
C ALA A 217 7.53 -5.22 -9.24
N CYS A 218 6.67 -4.49 -8.51
CA CYS A 218 5.54 -3.75 -9.05
C CYS A 218 5.97 -2.82 -10.19
N ARG A 219 5.18 -2.79 -11.27
CA ARG A 219 5.48 -2.03 -12.50
C ARG A 219 4.49 -0.91 -12.79
N THR A 220 3.54 -0.67 -11.89
CA THR A 220 2.54 0.39 -12.05
C THR A 220 2.88 1.61 -11.22
N GLY A 221 2.50 2.82 -11.66
CA GLY A 221 2.64 4.07 -10.90
C GLY A 221 4.09 4.44 -10.56
N LEU A 222 5.01 4.30 -11.54
CA LEU A 222 6.41 4.67 -11.36
C LEU A 222 6.61 6.18 -11.14
N ASP A 223 5.60 6.96 -11.43
CA ASP A 223 5.47 8.41 -11.24
C ASP A 223 4.96 8.82 -9.83
N ARG A 224 4.69 7.85 -8.94
CA ARG A 224 4.16 8.03 -7.58
C ARG A 224 5.24 7.79 -6.51
N LEU A 225 4.99 6.90 -5.55
CA LEU A 225 5.98 6.58 -4.49
C LEU A 225 7.38 6.26 -5.02
N PRO A 226 7.56 5.53 -6.15
CA PRO A 226 8.88 5.22 -6.69
C PRO A 226 9.67 6.43 -7.19
N ALA A 227 9.00 7.46 -7.73
CA ALA A 227 9.65 8.55 -8.47
C ALA A 227 10.84 9.20 -7.72
N PRO A 228 10.70 9.66 -6.45
CA PRO A 228 11.81 10.27 -5.73
C PRO A 228 12.81 9.26 -5.15
N LEU A 229 12.51 7.97 -5.19
CA LEU A 229 13.36 6.92 -4.64
C LEU A 229 14.36 6.36 -5.65
N ALA A 230 14.21 6.69 -6.93
CA ALA A 230 15.10 6.24 -8.00
C ALA A 230 16.55 6.67 -7.71
N GLY A 231 17.50 5.72 -7.79
CA GLY A 231 18.92 5.99 -7.57
C GLY A 231 19.34 6.21 -6.10
N THR A 232 18.42 6.14 -5.15
CA THR A 232 18.73 6.38 -3.72
C THR A 232 19.27 5.17 -2.98
N GLY A 233 19.16 3.98 -3.56
CA GLY A 233 19.46 2.71 -2.90
C GLY A 233 18.35 2.22 -1.95
N ALA A 234 17.25 2.96 -1.80
CA ALA A 234 16.08 2.51 -1.07
C ALA A 234 15.36 1.38 -1.83
N VAL A 235 14.84 0.41 -1.09
CA VAL A 235 14.08 -0.71 -1.64
C VAL A 235 12.60 -0.53 -1.31
N LEU A 236 11.81 -0.23 -2.33
CA LEU A 236 10.37 -0.06 -2.24
C LEU A 236 9.63 -1.34 -2.67
N GLY A 237 8.62 -1.74 -1.90
CA GLY A 237 7.56 -2.65 -2.35
C GLY A 237 6.23 -1.93 -2.23
N HIS A 238 5.43 -1.86 -3.31
CA HIS A 238 4.22 -1.03 -3.30
C HIS A 238 3.07 -1.63 -4.10
N LYS A 239 1.87 -1.09 -3.89
CA LYS A 239 0.67 -1.38 -4.68
C LYS A 239 -0.09 -0.09 -4.96
N THR A 240 -0.35 0.15 -6.23
CA THR A 240 -1.12 1.31 -6.71
C THR A 240 -2.61 1.04 -6.79
N GLY A 241 -3.39 2.11 -6.75
CA GLY A 241 -4.81 2.12 -7.11
C GLY A 241 -5.09 3.30 -8.04
N THR A 242 -5.75 3.05 -9.17
CA THR A 242 -6.10 4.07 -10.15
C THR A 242 -7.56 3.89 -10.55
N GLY A 243 -8.35 4.93 -10.41
CA GLY A 243 -9.74 4.99 -10.79
C GLY A 243 -9.97 5.93 -11.95
N ASP A 244 -11.08 5.70 -12.66
CA ASP A 244 -11.59 6.61 -13.66
C ASP A 244 -12.15 7.89 -13.02
N ARG A 245 -12.63 8.82 -13.85
CA ARG A 245 -13.32 10.01 -13.37
C ARG A 245 -14.80 9.71 -13.14
N ASN A 246 -15.32 10.21 -12.03
CA ASN A 246 -16.74 10.11 -11.71
C ASN A 246 -17.59 11.08 -12.57
N ALA A 247 -18.91 11.03 -12.40
CA ALA A 247 -19.84 11.88 -13.12
C ALA A 247 -19.60 13.40 -12.94
N GLN A 248 -18.84 13.82 -11.92
CA GLN A 248 -18.42 15.20 -11.70
C GLN A 248 -17.05 15.53 -12.33
N GLY A 249 -16.47 14.60 -13.10
CA GLY A 249 -15.16 14.75 -13.76
C GLY A 249 -13.98 14.61 -12.79
N ARG A 250 -14.19 14.16 -11.55
CA ARG A 250 -13.14 13.99 -10.54
C ARG A 250 -12.60 12.56 -10.55
N ILE A 251 -11.30 12.39 -10.42
CA ILE A 251 -10.67 11.06 -10.28
C ILE A 251 -11.20 10.43 -8.98
N ILE A 252 -11.88 9.29 -9.09
CA ILE A 252 -12.49 8.58 -7.95
C ILE A 252 -11.45 8.27 -6.87
N GLY A 253 -10.28 7.77 -7.29
CA GLY A 253 -9.16 7.49 -6.41
C GLY A 253 -7.88 7.28 -7.18
N LEU A 254 -6.79 7.90 -6.72
CA LEU A 254 -5.43 7.69 -7.22
C LEU A 254 -4.53 7.51 -6.01
N ASN A 255 -4.03 6.28 -5.83
CA ASN A 255 -3.44 5.82 -4.58
C ASN A 255 -2.10 5.15 -4.81
N ASP A 256 -1.25 5.19 -3.78
CA ASP A 256 -0.10 4.30 -3.69
C ASP A 256 0.19 3.98 -2.22
N VAL A 257 0.42 2.71 -1.90
CA VAL A 257 0.72 2.23 -0.56
C VAL A 257 1.92 1.29 -0.60
N GLY A 258 2.86 1.42 0.33
CA GLY A 258 4.08 0.63 0.26
C GLY A 258 4.91 0.61 1.54
N PHE A 259 5.93 -0.23 1.51
CA PHE A 259 6.99 -0.30 2.51
C PHE A 259 8.33 0.03 1.86
N VAL A 260 9.18 0.72 2.60
CA VAL A 260 10.50 1.16 2.14
C VAL A 260 11.56 0.73 3.14
N PHE A 261 12.59 0.05 2.65
CA PHE A 261 13.81 -0.24 3.41
C PHE A 261 14.92 0.67 2.93
N LEU A 262 15.53 1.41 3.84
CA LEU A 262 16.62 2.33 3.57
C LEU A 262 17.98 1.65 3.68
N PRO A 263 19.00 2.13 2.95
CA PRO A 263 20.37 1.81 3.26
C PRO A 263 20.66 2.13 4.75
N GLY A 264 21.25 1.20 5.49
CA GLY A 264 21.50 1.38 6.93
C GLY A 264 20.45 0.78 7.88
N GLY A 265 19.42 0.09 7.33
CA GLY A 265 18.53 -0.78 8.10
C GLY A 265 17.27 -0.12 8.66
N ARG A 266 17.12 1.21 8.52
CA ARG A 266 15.84 1.89 8.83
C ARG A 266 14.77 1.53 7.81
N ARG A 267 13.50 1.62 8.19
CA ARG A 267 12.36 1.37 7.30
C ARG A 267 11.19 2.30 7.59
N TYR A 268 10.32 2.43 6.65
CA TYR A 268 8.99 3.00 6.88
C TYR A 268 7.93 2.32 6.01
N THR A 269 6.70 2.39 6.47
CA THR A 269 5.51 2.06 5.68
C THR A 269 4.73 3.33 5.42
N ILE A 270 4.13 3.45 4.24
CA ILE A 270 3.48 4.67 3.78
C ILE A 270 2.21 4.35 3.01
N ALA A 271 1.18 5.14 3.21
CA ALA A 271 -0.02 5.16 2.37
C ALA A 271 -0.32 6.61 1.99
N VAL A 272 -0.45 6.87 0.70
CA VAL A 272 -0.96 8.13 0.17
C VAL A 272 -2.18 7.81 -0.69
N LEU A 273 -3.33 8.27 -0.21
CA LEU A 273 -4.63 7.99 -0.81
C LEU A 273 -5.27 9.32 -1.23
N VAL A 274 -5.53 9.45 -2.51
CA VAL A 274 -6.16 10.66 -3.07
C VAL A 274 -7.54 10.31 -3.56
N ARG A 275 -8.54 11.06 -3.10
CA ARG A 275 -9.95 10.85 -3.42
C ARG A 275 -10.54 12.09 -4.06
N ASP A 276 -11.40 11.88 -5.06
CA ASP A 276 -12.21 12.91 -5.72
C ASP A 276 -11.37 14.11 -6.22
N SER A 277 -10.21 13.82 -6.86
CA SER A 277 -9.31 14.85 -7.39
C SER A 277 -9.87 15.52 -8.64
N ALA A 278 -9.89 16.85 -8.66
CA ALA A 278 -10.19 17.65 -9.85
C ALA A 278 -8.95 17.92 -10.71
N GLU A 279 -7.77 17.57 -10.18
CA GLU A 279 -6.50 17.74 -10.90
C GLU A 279 -6.38 16.80 -12.10
N SER A 280 -5.35 17.01 -12.94
CA SER A 280 -4.97 16.00 -13.93
C SER A 280 -4.40 14.75 -13.25
N ASP A 281 -4.30 13.66 -13.99
CA ASP A 281 -3.74 12.40 -13.48
C ASP A 281 -2.27 12.59 -13.09
N GLU A 282 -1.51 13.35 -13.89
CA GLU A 282 -0.11 13.69 -13.63
C GLU A 282 0.06 14.58 -12.39
N ALA A 283 -0.82 15.60 -12.24
CA ALA A 283 -0.79 16.47 -11.06
C ALA A 283 -1.14 15.71 -9.79
N THR A 284 -2.14 14.82 -9.87
CA THR A 284 -2.53 13.95 -8.74
C THR A 284 -1.43 12.95 -8.38
N ALA A 285 -0.75 12.34 -9.37
CA ALA A 285 0.40 11.48 -9.14
C ALA A 285 1.58 12.24 -8.51
N ARG A 286 1.79 13.50 -8.92
CA ARG A 286 2.82 14.37 -8.36
C ARG A 286 2.63 14.62 -6.86
N ILE A 287 1.41 14.76 -6.38
CA ILE A 287 1.12 14.90 -4.95
C ILE A 287 1.69 13.70 -4.17
N ILE A 288 1.50 12.48 -4.70
CA ILE A 288 2.02 11.26 -4.09
C ILE A 288 3.54 11.24 -4.09
N ALA A 289 4.16 11.65 -5.21
CA ALA A 289 5.61 11.73 -5.33
C ALA A 289 6.21 12.75 -4.36
N ASP A 290 5.62 13.94 -4.24
CA ASP A 290 6.09 15.00 -3.34
C ASP A 290 5.99 14.58 -1.86
N VAL A 291 4.91 13.87 -1.48
CA VAL A 291 4.77 13.25 -0.16
C VAL A 291 5.87 12.20 0.07
N SER A 292 6.10 11.33 -0.92
CA SER A 292 7.14 10.30 -0.85
C SER A 292 8.53 10.91 -0.70
N GLU A 293 8.84 12.01 -1.41
CA GLU A 293 10.09 12.73 -1.29
C GLU A 293 10.29 13.30 0.11
N ALA A 294 9.29 14.00 0.65
CA ALA A 294 9.36 14.59 1.98
C ALA A 294 9.61 13.53 3.06
N VAL A 295 8.87 12.40 2.99
CA VAL A 295 9.01 11.27 3.91
C VAL A 295 10.39 10.62 3.78
N TYR A 296 10.86 10.39 2.55
CA TYR A 296 12.19 9.81 2.32
C TYR A 296 13.31 10.70 2.87
N ARG A 297 13.28 12.03 2.61
CA ARG A 297 14.28 12.96 3.13
C ARG A 297 14.37 12.92 4.64
N TYR A 298 13.24 12.97 5.31
CA TYR A 298 13.20 12.83 6.77
C TYR A 298 13.77 11.49 7.24
N ALA A 299 13.31 10.38 6.65
CA ALA A 299 13.75 9.05 7.05
C ALA A 299 15.24 8.78 6.78
N ALA A 300 15.81 9.42 5.75
CA ALA A 300 17.22 9.34 5.40
C ALA A 300 18.11 10.35 6.15
N GLY A 301 17.55 11.22 6.99
CA GLY A 301 18.29 12.26 7.72
C GLY A 301 18.82 13.36 6.80
N LYS A 302 18.08 13.75 5.75
CA LYS A 302 18.49 14.72 4.71
C LYS A 302 17.63 15.98 4.76
#